data_30d319fcc136566d2114698ea07f7194
#
_entry.id   30d319fcc136566d2114698ea07f7194
#
_cell.length_a   1.000
_cell.length_b   1.000
_cell.length_c   1.000
_cell.angle_alpha   90.00
_cell.angle_beta   90.00
_cell.angle_gamma   90.00
#
_symmetry.space_group_name_H-M   'P 1'
#
loop_
_entity.id
_entity.type
_entity.pdbx_description
1 polymer ?
#
loop_
_entity_poly.entity_id
_entity_poly.type
_entity_poly.pdbx_seq_one_letter_code
_entity_poly.pdbx_strand_id
1 'polypeptide(L)'
;MELDKKHIKSIRTLFGKMKTKDEFLALLNYAKVILYGEKAIPFSISQLNYHYTPKANRKRYIQFAIKKKSGAERIISAPNNGLKEIQKCLNLIFQIIHTPNPAAMGFVNGKSIVDNAKVHVGNHYVYNIDLKDFFPSIDQARVWGRLRNAPFNLNESQKRSELANIIASLCCHEMEVERLDDSGSFVKVVKSVLPQGAPTSPTMSNIICERLDIRLAGVAKRFGLKYSRYADDITFSSMHNVYQKESDFLKEVERII
;
A
#
# COMPACT_ATOMS: atom_id res chain seq x y z
N MET A 1 2.40 -16.53 9.99
CA MET A 1 3.12 -16.42 11.28
C MET A 1 2.17 -15.74 12.25
N GLU A 2 1.74 -16.43 13.27
CA GLU A 2 0.94 -15.84 14.36
C GLU A 2 1.93 -15.09 15.27
N LEU A 3 1.75 -13.78 15.39
CA LEU A 3 2.64 -12.93 16.17
C LEU A 3 2.21 -12.95 17.64
N ASP A 4 3.17 -13.13 18.54
CA ASP A 4 2.93 -12.99 19.97
C ASP A 4 2.38 -11.59 20.30
N LYS A 5 1.35 -11.56 21.15
CA LYS A 5 0.72 -10.32 21.65
C LYS A 5 1.74 -9.35 22.25
N LYS A 6 2.80 -9.87 22.88
CA LYS A 6 3.91 -9.09 23.44
C LYS A 6 4.63 -8.30 22.35
N HIS A 7 4.94 -8.93 21.21
CA HIS A 7 5.61 -8.25 20.08
C HIS A 7 4.71 -7.19 19.44
N ILE A 8 3.42 -7.47 19.29
CA ILE A 8 2.43 -6.50 18.80
C ILE A 8 2.40 -5.26 19.71
N LYS A 9 2.29 -5.45 21.03
CA LYS A 9 2.30 -4.36 22.01
C LYS A 9 3.61 -3.55 21.95
N SER A 10 4.74 -4.23 21.87
CA SER A 10 6.06 -3.58 21.81
C SER A 10 6.22 -2.73 20.57
N ILE A 11 5.87 -3.25 19.38
CA ILE A 11 5.93 -2.49 18.12
C ILE A 11 5.03 -1.26 18.18
N ARG A 12 3.79 -1.38 18.65
CA ARG A 12 2.87 -0.25 18.81
C ARG A 12 3.43 0.81 19.74
N THR A 13 4.03 0.40 20.86
CA THR A 13 4.62 1.32 21.83
C THR A 13 5.85 2.03 21.26
N LEU A 14 6.77 1.30 20.63
CA LEU A 14 7.97 1.87 20.01
C LEU A 14 7.60 2.83 18.88
N PHE A 15 6.67 2.45 18.01
CA PHE A 15 6.20 3.31 16.93
C PHE A 15 5.55 4.60 17.46
N GLY A 16 4.68 4.49 18.46
CA GLY A 16 4.01 5.65 19.06
C GLY A 16 4.95 6.64 19.74
N LYS A 17 6.06 6.14 20.30
CA LYS A 17 7.04 6.96 21.03
C LYS A 17 8.18 7.50 20.16
N MET A 18 8.49 6.90 19.02
CA MET A 18 9.64 7.28 18.20
C MET A 18 9.56 8.74 17.72
N LYS A 19 10.65 9.48 17.86
CA LYS A 19 10.81 10.88 17.42
C LYS A 19 12.07 11.11 16.58
N THR A 20 13.04 10.18 16.65
CA THR A 20 14.35 10.32 16.02
C THR A 20 14.62 9.18 15.05
N LYS A 21 15.60 9.37 14.16
CA LYS A 21 16.07 8.29 13.25
C LYS A 21 16.63 7.09 14.00
N ASP A 22 17.30 7.32 15.13
CA ASP A 22 17.87 6.23 15.94
C ASP A 22 16.77 5.39 16.59
N GLU A 23 15.70 6.02 17.07
CA GLU A 23 14.53 5.31 17.61
C GLU A 23 13.78 4.55 16.51
N PHE A 24 13.68 5.12 15.30
CA PHE A 24 13.13 4.41 14.15
C PHE A 24 14.02 3.23 13.73
N LEU A 25 15.35 3.39 13.75
CA LEU A 25 16.30 2.31 13.50
C LEU A 25 16.16 1.20 14.54
N ALA A 26 16.00 1.55 15.83
CA ALA A 26 15.77 0.57 16.89
C ALA A 26 14.47 -0.22 16.67
N LEU A 27 13.39 0.44 16.23
CA LEU A 27 12.14 -0.23 15.85
C LEU A 27 12.31 -1.17 14.66
N LEU A 28 13.05 -0.76 13.62
CA LEU A 28 13.36 -1.63 12.48
C LEU A 28 14.17 -2.86 12.90
N ASN A 29 15.17 -2.67 13.78
CA ASN A 29 15.99 -3.76 14.30
C ASN A 29 15.17 -4.72 15.18
N TYR A 30 14.25 -4.21 15.99
CA TYR A 30 13.31 -5.03 16.72
C TYR A 30 12.42 -5.88 15.79
N ALA A 31 11.87 -5.27 14.73
CA ALA A 31 11.12 -5.98 13.71
C ALA A 31 11.98 -7.02 12.97
N LYS A 32 13.27 -6.72 12.75
CA LYS A 32 14.22 -7.66 12.12
C LYS A 32 14.45 -8.90 12.97
N VAL A 33 14.59 -8.75 14.28
CA VAL A 33 14.70 -9.88 15.21
C VAL A 33 13.46 -10.77 15.17
N ILE A 34 12.27 -10.18 15.10
CA ILE A 34 11.01 -10.95 14.98
C ILE A 34 10.96 -11.76 13.68
N LEU A 35 11.45 -11.19 12.56
CA LEU A 35 11.40 -11.84 11.24
C LEU A 35 12.50 -12.88 11.01
N TYR A 36 13.69 -12.66 11.59
CA TYR A 36 14.90 -13.43 11.25
C TYR A 36 15.59 -14.07 12.46
N GLY A 37 15.06 -13.85 13.68
CA GLY A 37 15.60 -14.38 14.93
C GLY A 37 16.70 -13.51 15.54
N GLU A 38 17.09 -13.89 16.77
CA GLU A 38 18.05 -13.14 17.62
C GLU A 38 19.45 -12.98 17.00
N LYS A 39 19.83 -13.87 16.08
CA LYS A 39 21.14 -13.83 15.40
C LYS A 39 21.15 -12.88 14.19
N ALA A 40 20.05 -12.19 13.90
CA ALA A 40 19.97 -11.26 12.78
C ALA A 40 20.91 -10.08 12.99
N ILE A 41 21.79 -9.82 12.02
CA ILE A 41 22.70 -8.65 12.05
C ILE A 41 21.87 -7.37 11.99
N PRO A 42 21.95 -6.47 12.98
CA PRO A 42 21.15 -5.26 13.00
C PRO A 42 21.51 -4.30 11.85
N PHE A 43 20.53 -3.54 11.40
CA PHE A 43 20.78 -2.42 10.48
C PHE A 43 21.59 -1.32 11.18
N SER A 44 22.52 -0.70 10.47
CA SER A 44 23.22 0.49 10.92
C SER A 44 22.51 1.77 10.43
N ILE A 45 22.79 2.89 11.10
CA ILE A 45 22.31 4.21 10.68
C ILE A 45 22.81 4.58 9.28
N SER A 46 24.03 4.15 8.92
CA SER A 46 24.62 4.35 7.58
C SER A 46 23.83 3.60 6.51
N GLN A 47 23.42 2.34 6.76
CA GLN A 47 22.57 1.58 5.87
C GLN A 47 21.20 2.23 5.69
N LEU A 48 20.57 2.70 6.79
CA LEU A 48 19.30 3.40 6.72
C LEU A 48 19.43 4.67 5.87
N ASN A 49 20.45 5.51 6.13
CA ASN A 49 20.72 6.74 5.39
C ASN A 49 20.95 6.45 3.89
N TYR A 50 21.72 5.42 3.57
CA TYR A 50 21.99 4.98 2.20
C TYR A 50 20.69 4.65 1.44
N HIS A 51 19.75 3.97 2.08
CA HIS A 51 18.54 3.49 1.42
C HIS A 51 17.41 4.53 1.32
N TYR A 52 17.28 5.47 2.24
CA TYR A 52 16.23 6.47 2.12
C TYR A 52 16.63 7.69 1.26
N THR A 53 17.91 7.87 0.94
CA THR A 53 18.38 8.99 0.10
C THR A 53 18.46 8.56 -1.37
N PRO A 54 17.46 8.85 -2.23
CA PRO A 54 17.41 8.33 -3.60
C PRO A 54 18.63 8.70 -4.45
N LYS A 55 19.17 9.92 -4.27
CA LYS A 55 20.35 10.42 -5.00
C LYS A 55 21.63 9.67 -4.68
N ALA A 56 21.74 9.08 -3.50
CA ALA A 56 22.92 8.34 -3.07
C ALA A 56 22.97 6.91 -3.62
N ASN A 57 21.83 6.37 -4.08
CA ASN A 57 21.75 4.97 -4.49
C ASN A 57 20.89 4.76 -5.74
N ARG A 58 21.48 4.97 -6.90
CA ARG A 58 20.84 4.74 -8.20
C ARG A 58 20.44 3.26 -8.46
N LYS A 59 21.01 2.30 -7.71
CA LYS A 59 20.77 0.85 -7.86
C LYS A 59 19.88 0.29 -6.74
N ARG A 60 18.91 1.08 -6.24
CA ARG A 60 17.98 0.61 -5.20
C ARG A 60 17.08 -0.52 -5.68
N TYR A 61 16.75 -0.54 -6.95
CA TYR A 61 15.85 -1.51 -7.59
C TYR A 61 16.47 -2.09 -8.85
N ILE A 62 16.10 -3.34 -9.13
CA ILE A 62 16.36 -4.05 -10.39
C ILE A 62 15.01 -4.20 -11.07
N GLN A 63 14.91 -3.81 -12.34
CA GLN A 63 13.70 -3.96 -13.13
C GLN A 63 13.82 -5.15 -14.07
N PHE A 64 12.73 -5.91 -14.19
CA PHE A 64 12.59 -6.99 -15.16
C PHE A 64 11.12 -7.13 -15.57
N ALA A 65 10.91 -7.63 -16.79
CA ALA A 65 9.58 -7.86 -17.33
C ALA A 65 9.12 -9.29 -17.07
N ILE A 66 7.84 -9.44 -16.73
CA ILE A 66 7.14 -10.74 -16.64
C ILE A 66 6.01 -10.72 -17.65
N LYS A 67 5.93 -11.75 -18.53
CA LYS A 67 4.83 -11.89 -19.48
C LYS A 67 3.54 -12.27 -18.75
N LYS A 68 2.47 -11.49 -18.97
CA LYS A 68 1.11 -11.84 -18.54
C LYS A 68 0.56 -12.96 -19.44
N LYS A 69 -0.49 -13.65 -18.99
CA LYS A 69 -1.20 -14.65 -19.81
C LYS A 69 -1.79 -14.05 -21.11
N SER A 70 -2.11 -12.76 -21.08
CA SER A 70 -2.58 -12.00 -22.25
C SER A 70 -1.49 -11.63 -23.27
N GLY A 71 -0.23 -11.98 -23.02
CA GLY A 71 0.92 -11.61 -23.86
C GLY A 71 1.53 -10.24 -23.52
N ALA A 72 0.84 -9.38 -22.79
CA ALA A 72 1.36 -8.08 -22.34
C ALA A 72 2.47 -8.26 -21.29
N GLU A 73 3.40 -7.32 -21.23
CA GLU A 73 4.47 -7.31 -20.23
C GLU A 73 4.04 -6.59 -18.95
N ARG A 74 4.52 -7.09 -17.81
CA ARG A 74 4.42 -6.45 -16.51
C ARG A 74 5.81 -6.16 -16.00
N ILE A 75 6.13 -4.89 -15.78
CA ILE A 75 7.42 -4.48 -15.23
C ILE A 75 7.41 -4.64 -13.72
N ILE A 76 8.34 -5.43 -13.22
CA ILE A 76 8.57 -5.63 -11.79
C ILE A 76 9.81 -4.85 -11.38
N SER A 77 9.70 -4.04 -10.35
CA SER A 77 10.80 -3.33 -9.72
C SER A 77 11.09 -3.99 -8.37
N ALA A 78 12.09 -4.86 -8.36
CA ALA A 78 12.52 -5.56 -7.14
C ALA A 78 13.59 -4.75 -6.40
N PRO A 79 13.42 -4.45 -5.10
CA PRO A 79 14.45 -3.78 -4.33
C PRO A 79 15.70 -4.66 -4.16
N ASN A 80 16.89 -4.04 -4.05
CA ASN A 80 18.10 -4.76 -3.69
C ASN A 80 17.97 -5.38 -2.27
N ASN A 81 18.83 -6.34 -1.95
CA ASN A 81 18.69 -7.13 -0.71
C ASN A 81 18.62 -6.26 0.55
N GLY A 82 19.46 -5.23 0.69
CA GLY A 82 19.47 -4.36 1.87
C GLY A 82 18.15 -3.57 2.03
N LEU A 83 17.66 -2.96 0.96
CA LEU A 83 16.37 -2.26 0.99
C LEU A 83 15.20 -3.25 1.18
N LYS A 84 15.27 -4.42 0.56
CA LYS A 84 14.25 -5.47 0.69
C LYS A 84 14.06 -5.93 2.13
N GLU A 85 15.15 -6.08 2.89
CA GLU A 85 15.08 -6.43 4.31
C GLU A 85 14.43 -5.31 5.13
N ILE A 86 14.83 -4.05 4.93
CA ILE A 86 14.23 -2.89 5.58
C ILE A 86 12.72 -2.83 5.27
N GLN A 87 12.35 -3.02 4.00
CA GLN A 87 10.94 -2.99 3.58
C GLN A 87 10.13 -4.15 4.16
N LYS A 88 10.70 -5.33 4.35
CA LYS A 88 10.03 -6.45 5.05
C LYS A 88 9.76 -6.10 6.51
N CYS A 89 10.72 -5.47 7.20
CA CYS A 89 10.53 -4.99 8.58
C CYS A 89 9.45 -3.89 8.65
N LEU A 90 9.48 -2.93 7.71
CA LEU A 90 8.44 -1.91 7.60
C LEU A 90 7.06 -2.52 7.34
N ASN A 91 6.99 -3.51 6.46
CA ASN A 91 5.73 -4.19 6.15
C ASN A 91 5.12 -4.85 7.40
N LEU A 92 5.93 -5.53 8.22
CA LEU A 92 5.50 -6.08 9.50
C LEU A 92 4.96 -4.98 10.43
N ILE A 93 5.68 -3.86 10.55
CA ILE A 93 5.26 -2.71 11.37
C ILE A 93 3.92 -2.17 10.89
N PHE A 94 3.75 -1.97 9.58
CA PHE A 94 2.49 -1.47 9.00
C PHE A 94 1.32 -2.40 9.27
N GLN A 95 1.49 -3.71 9.12
CA GLN A 95 0.45 -4.70 9.41
C GLN A 95 0.03 -4.71 10.88
N ILE A 96 0.93 -4.34 11.81
CA ILE A 96 0.63 -4.25 13.24
C ILE A 96 -0.08 -2.94 13.60
N ILE A 97 0.32 -1.82 12.96
CA ILE A 97 -0.22 -0.48 13.26
C ILE A 97 -1.58 -0.27 12.59
N HIS A 98 -1.76 -0.76 11.36
CA HIS A 98 -2.97 -0.53 10.56
C HIS A 98 -3.83 -1.79 10.46
N THR A 99 -5.13 -1.63 10.72
CA THR A 99 -6.14 -2.66 10.49
C THR A 99 -6.79 -2.37 9.13
N PRO A 100 -6.67 -3.28 8.15
CA PRO A 100 -7.27 -3.08 6.83
C PRO A 100 -8.79 -2.93 6.89
N ASN A 101 -9.35 -2.17 5.97
CA ASN A 101 -10.81 -2.07 5.80
C ASN A 101 -11.41 -3.48 5.59
N PRO A 102 -12.56 -3.82 6.19
CA PRO A 102 -13.21 -5.12 6.00
C PRO A 102 -13.44 -5.51 4.55
N ALA A 103 -13.68 -4.53 3.66
CA ALA A 103 -13.88 -4.75 2.23
C ALA A 103 -12.59 -5.05 1.47
N ALA A 104 -11.41 -4.74 2.03
CA ALA A 104 -10.13 -5.10 1.44
C ALA A 104 -9.88 -6.62 1.63
N MET A 105 -9.75 -7.34 0.53
CA MET A 105 -9.53 -8.80 0.50
C MET A 105 -8.12 -9.14 0.03
N GLY A 106 -7.57 -8.39 -0.92
CA GLY A 106 -6.20 -8.59 -1.40
C GLY A 106 -5.17 -8.08 -0.40
N PHE A 107 -4.04 -8.82 -0.27
CA PHE A 107 -2.91 -8.46 0.60
C PHE A 107 -3.24 -8.37 2.09
N VAL A 108 -4.27 -9.05 2.54
CA VAL A 108 -4.70 -9.11 3.94
C VAL A 108 -4.45 -10.51 4.48
N ASN A 109 -3.76 -10.59 5.62
CA ASN A 109 -3.49 -11.87 6.27
C ASN A 109 -4.80 -12.62 6.59
N GLY A 110 -4.85 -13.91 6.27
CA GLY A 110 -6.01 -14.76 6.51
C GLY A 110 -7.15 -14.58 5.52
N LYS A 111 -6.99 -13.72 4.49
CA LYS A 111 -7.94 -13.59 3.38
C LYS A 111 -7.35 -14.09 2.06
N SER A 112 -8.21 -14.61 1.22
CA SER A 112 -7.86 -15.17 -0.10
C SER A 112 -8.78 -14.65 -1.19
N ILE A 113 -8.47 -14.95 -2.45
CA ILE A 113 -9.36 -14.67 -3.58
C ILE A 113 -10.70 -15.41 -3.45
N VAL A 114 -10.71 -16.57 -2.80
CA VAL A 114 -11.93 -17.33 -2.52
C VAL A 114 -12.82 -16.57 -1.54
N ASP A 115 -12.24 -15.94 -0.51
CA ASP A 115 -12.99 -15.13 0.45
C ASP A 115 -13.57 -13.88 -0.24
N ASN A 116 -12.82 -13.28 -1.18
CA ASN A 116 -13.33 -12.21 -2.02
C ASN A 116 -14.55 -12.68 -2.84
N ALA A 117 -14.45 -13.80 -3.53
CA ALA A 117 -15.53 -14.33 -4.35
C ALA A 117 -16.77 -14.68 -3.52
N LYS A 118 -16.61 -15.25 -2.32
CA LYS A 118 -17.72 -15.60 -1.42
C LYS A 118 -18.61 -14.40 -1.06
N VAL A 119 -18.08 -13.19 -1.03
CA VAL A 119 -18.88 -11.97 -0.79
C VAL A 119 -19.97 -11.81 -1.83
N HIS A 120 -19.73 -12.23 -3.07
CA HIS A 120 -20.56 -11.97 -4.24
C HIS A 120 -21.44 -13.16 -4.66
N VAL A 121 -21.23 -14.32 -4.02
CA VAL A 121 -22.06 -15.52 -4.28
C VAL A 121 -23.53 -15.25 -4.00
N GLY A 122 -24.41 -15.77 -4.88
CA GLY A 122 -25.87 -15.63 -4.78
C GLY A 122 -26.43 -14.30 -5.30
N ASN A 123 -25.61 -13.39 -5.83
CA ASN A 123 -26.08 -12.20 -6.53
C ASN A 123 -26.17 -12.46 -8.03
N HIS A 124 -27.17 -11.86 -8.69
CA HIS A 124 -27.42 -12.06 -10.12
C HIS A 124 -26.55 -11.20 -11.02
N TYR A 125 -26.12 -10.02 -10.50
CA TYR A 125 -25.33 -9.06 -11.26
C TYR A 125 -24.01 -8.80 -10.55
N VAL A 126 -22.91 -8.83 -11.31
CA VAL A 126 -21.55 -8.53 -10.81
C VAL A 126 -20.94 -7.49 -11.74
N TYR A 127 -20.38 -6.45 -11.14
CA TYR A 127 -19.69 -5.37 -11.82
C TYR A 127 -18.27 -5.24 -11.30
N ASN A 128 -17.29 -5.37 -12.19
CA ASN A 128 -15.87 -5.30 -11.87
C ASN A 128 -15.24 -4.05 -12.49
N ILE A 129 -14.37 -3.41 -11.73
CA ILE A 129 -13.55 -2.27 -12.16
C ILE A 129 -12.10 -2.60 -11.84
N ASP A 130 -11.23 -2.48 -12.84
CA ASP A 130 -9.78 -2.60 -12.69
C ASP A 130 -9.14 -1.20 -12.59
N LEU A 131 -8.31 -0.98 -11.58
CA LEU A 131 -7.60 0.28 -11.38
C LEU A 131 -6.28 0.24 -12.17
N LYS A 132 -6.23 0.98 -13.29
CA LYS A 132 -5.03 1.08 -14.14
C LYS A 132 -3.83 1.54 -13.32
N ASP A 133 -2.69 0.88 -13.53
CA ASP A 133 -1.39 1.23 -12.93
C ASP A 133 -1.44 1.41 -11.40
N PHE A 134 -2.15 0.52 -10.73
CA PHE A 134 -2.54 0.62 -9.33
C PHE A 134 -1.41 1.07 -8.38
N PHE A 135 -0.27 0.35 -8.36
CA PHE A 135 0.85 0.75 -7.50
C PHE A 135 1.51 2.05 -7.98
N PRO A 136 1.88 2.18 -9.28
CA PRO A 136 2.49 3.41 -9.77
C PRO A 136 1.57 4.64 -9.71
N SER A 137 0.26 4.49 -9.56
CA SER A 137 -0.67 5.62 -9.36
C SER A 137 -0.52 6.29 -7.99
N ILE A 138 0.16 5.62 -7.03
CA ILE A 138 0.32 6.11 -5.67
C ILE A 138 1.66 6.82 -5.53
N ASP A 139 1.63 8.15 -5.56
CA ASP A 139 2.81 9.01 -5.40
C ASP A 139 3.33 9.01 -3.95
N GLN A 140 4.63 9.24 -3.77
CA GLN A 140 5.29 9.36 -2.46
C GLN A 140 4.62 10.44 -1.59
N ALA A 141 4.12 11.52 -2.17
CA ALA A 141 3.41 12.56 -1.45
C ALA A 141 2.12 12.03 -0.79
N ARG A 142 1.38 11.12 -1.46
CA ARG A 142 0.20 10.46 -0.86
C ARG A 142 0.59 9.54 0.29
N VAL A 143 1.69 8.78 0.14
CA VAL A 143 2.24 7.93 1.21
C VAL A 143 2.64 8.79 2.41
N TRP A 144 3.41 9.86 2.21
CA TRP A 144 3.80 10.80 3.25
C TRP A 144 2.58 11.42 3.95
N GLY A 145 1.62 11.94 3.18
CA GLY A 145 0.41 12.51 3.71
C GLY A 145 -0.42 11.53 4.54
N ARG A 146 -0.49 10.27 4.13
CA ARG A 146 -1.20 9.22 4.87
C ARG A 146 -0.51 8.86 6.18
N LEU A 147 0.81 8.78 6.21
CA LEU A 147 1.60 8.50 7.42
C LEU A 147 1.49 9.61 8.47
N ARG A 148 1.13 10.83 8.10
CA ARG A 148 0.90 11.95 9.02
C ARG A 148 -0.42 11.87 9.77
N ASN A 149 -1.37 11.06 9.30
CA ASN A 149 -2.71 10.92 9.88
C ASN A 149 -2.84 9.60 10.66
N ALA A 150 -3.90 9.49 11.46
CA ALA A 150 -4.21 8.26 12.19
C ALA A 150 -4.27 7.04 11.25
N PRO A 151 -3.79 5.88 11.69
CA PRO A 151 -3.27 5.55 13.03
C PRO A 151 -1.77 5.89 13.24
N PHE A 152 -1.07 6.41 12.22
CA PHE A 152 0.38 6.64 12.25
C PHE A 152 0.78 7.92 13.00
N ASN A 153 0.01 9.01 12.84
CA ASN A 153 0.16 10.30 13.52
C ASN A 153 1.59 10.89 13.47
N LEU A 154 2.29 10.73 12.35
CA LEU A 154 3.65 11.27 12.18
C LEU A 154 3.66 12.78 11.85
N ASN A 155 2.70 13.54 12.35
CA ASN A 155 2.59 14.99 12.23
C ASN A 155 2.66 15.73 13.58
N GLU A 156 2.74 15.01 14.70
CA GLU A 156 2.69 15.59 16.04
C GLU A 156 3.88 16.52 16.38
N SER A 157 4.96 16.41 15.62
CA SER A 157 6.13 17.29 15.71
C SER A 157 6.90 17.30 14.40
N GLN A 158 7.78 18.33 14.21
CA GLN A 158 8.66 18.40 13.04
C GLN A 158 9.51 17.14 12.90
N LYS A 159 10.09 16.64 14.00
CA LYS A 159 10.91 15.41 14.01
C LYS A 159 10.12 14.18 13.54
N ARG A 160 8.86 14.04 13.97
CA ARG A 160 8.00 12.94 13.49
C ARG A 160 7.62 13.10 12.01
N SER A 161 7.43 14.34 11.53
CA SER A 161 7.19 14.61 10.11
C SER A 161 8.40 14.24 9.23
N GLU A 162 9.62 14.40 9.75
CA GLU A 162 10.84 13.93 9.08
C GLU A 162 10.86 12.39 8.96
N LEU A 163 10.42 11.67 10.00
CA LEU A 163 10.28 10.22 9.94
C LEU A 163 9.26 9.77 8.89
N ALA A 164 8.14 10.50 8.76
CA ALA A 164 7.16 10.23 7.70
C ALA A 164 7.79 10.33 6.31
N ASN A 165 8.67 11.33 6.09
CA ASN A 165 9.38 11.48 4.82
C ASN A 165 10.38 10.34 4.57
N ILE A 166 11.16 9.96 5.59
CA ILE A 166 12.10 8.83 5.50
C ILE A 166 11.34 7.54 5.15
N ILE A 167 10.25 7.24 5.86
CA ILE A 167 9.44 6.04 5.64
C ILE A 167 8.82 6.05 4.23
N ALA A 168 8.27 7.18 3.79
CA ALA A 168 7.72 7.31 2.44
C ALA A 168 8.79 7.09 1.35
N SER A 169 10.00 7.63 1.55
CA SER A 169 11.14 7.43 0.63
C SER A 169 11.60 5.97 0.57
N LEU A 170 11.57 5.24 1.69
CA LEU A 170 11.89 3.80 1.72
C LEU A 170 10.83 2.95 0.99
N CYS A 171 9.58 3.39 0.94
CA CYS A 171 8.50 2.69 0.27
C CYS A 171 8.41 2.98 -1.23
N CYS A 172 8.92 4.12 -1.70
CA CYS A 172 8.76 4.61 -3.07
C CYS A 172 10.05 4.55 -3.88
N HIS A 173 9.88 4.60 -5.21
CA HIS A 173 10.96 4.59 -6.18
C HIS A 173 10.65 5.56 -7.32
N GLU A 174 11.67 6.27 -7.83
CA GLU A 174 11.55 7.10 -9.02
C GLU A 174 11.37 6.20 -10.26
N MET A 175 10.25 6.40 -10.94
CA MET A 175 9.89 5.65 -12.15
C MET A 175 9.27 6.58 -13.17
N GLU A 176 9.42 6.27 -14.47
CA GLU A 176 8.61 6.86 -15.52
C GLU A 176 7.19 6.32 -15.42
N VAL A 177 6.21 7.20 -15.30
CA VAL A 177 4.79 6.88 -15.17
C VAL A 177 3.96 7.78 -16.06
N GLU A 178 2.80 7.28 -16.50
CA GLU A 178 1.83 8.11 -17.23
C GLU A 178 0.98 8.92 -16.25
N ARG A 179 0.78 10.19 -16.55
CA ARG A 179 -0.13 11.09 -15.84
C ARG A 179 -0.94 11.92 -16.83
N LEU A 180 -2.17 12.27 -16.47
CA LEU A 180 -2.94 13.27 -17.19
C LEU A 180 -2.32 14.65 -16.95
N ASP A 181 -2.10 15.38 -18.02
CA ASP A 181 -1.76 16.80 -17.95
C ASP A 181 -3.01 17.68 -17.87
N ASP A 182 -2.83 19.00 -17.81
CA ASP A 182 -3.94 19.96 -17.72
C ASP A 182 -4.84 19.96 -18.99
N SER A 183 -4.37 19.41 -20.10
CA SER A 183 -5.15 19.23 -21.34
C SER A 183 -5.96 17.94 -21.36
N GLY A 184 -5.81 17.07 -20.36
CA GLY A 184 -6.41 15.73 -20.30
C GLY A 184 -5.67 14.68 -21.14
N SER A 185 -4.46 14.99 -21.62
CA SER A 185 -3.61 14.06 -22.38
C SER A 185 -2.68 13.28 -21.47
N PHE A 186 -2.45 11.99 -21.78
CA PHE A 186 -1.47 11.20 -21.04
C PHE A 186 -0.05 11.58 -21.43
N VAL A 187 0.75 12.01 -20.45
CA VAL A 187 2.16 12.35 -20.60
C VAL A 187 3.02 11.49 -19.69
N LYS A 188 4.22 11.16 -20.15
CA LYS A 188 5.22 10.45 -19.36
C LYS A 188 5.98 11.43 -18.48
N VAL A 189 5.99 11.17 -17.17
CA VAL A 189 6.70 11.96 -16.18
C VAL A 189 7.47 11.07 -15.24
N VAL A 190 8.59 11.57 -14.70
CA VAL A 190 9.33 10.87 -13.66
C VAL A 190 8.76 11.26 -12.30
N LYS A 191 8.24 10.28 -11.56
CA LYS A 191 7.66 10.45 -10.22
C LYS A 191 8.18 9.40 -9.25
N SER A 192 8.28 9.76 -7.98
CA SER A 192 8.51 8.80 -6.92
C SER A 192 7.18 8.17 -6.51
N VAL A 193 7.00 6.88 -6.79
CA VAL A 193 5.74 6.14 -6.65
C VAL A 193 5.95 4.80 -5.95
N LEU A 194 4.87 4.14 -5.54
CA LEU A 194 4.95 2.76 -5.05
C LEU A 194 5.35 1.82 -6.20
N PRO A 195 6.48 1.10 -6.09
CA PRO A 195 6.90 0.18 -7.14
C PRO A 195 6.15 -1.16 -7.04
N GLN A 196 5.84 -1.75 -8.18
CA GLN A 196 5.36 -3.12 -8.23
C GLN A 196 6.52 -4.08 -7.99
N GLY A 197 6.52 -4.79 -6.85
CA GLY A 197 7.57 -5.74 -6.45
C GLY A 197 8.26 -5.42 -5.14
N ALA A 198 8.00 -4.25 -4.54
CA ALA A 198 8.50 -3.92 -3.21
C ALA A 198 7.66 -4.60 -2.11
N PRO A 199 8.28 -5.15 -1.05
CA PRO A 199 7.56 -5.78 0.07
C PRO A 199 6.53 -4.89 0.76
N THR A 200 6.72 -3.57 0.74
CA THR A 200 5.80 -2.60 1.37
C THR A 200 4.60 -2.24 0.52
N SER A 201 4.70 -2.35 -0.82
CA SER A 201 3.67 -1.85 -1.74
C SER A 201 2.27 -2.45 -1.50
N PRO A 202 2.13 -3.77 -1.26
CA PRO A 202 0.84 -4.38 -1.00
C PRO A 202 0.11 -3.82 0.24
N THR A 203 0.79 -3.75 1.38
CA THR A 203 0.20 -3.22 2.61
C THR A 203 -0.02 -1.71 2.52
N MET A 204 0.93 -0.97 1.93
CA MET A 204 0.81 0.46 1.78
C MET A 204 -0.35 0.84 0.84
N SER A 205 -0.60 0.09 -0.22
CA SER A 205 -1.76 0.32 -1.08
C SER A 205 -3.08 0.17 -0.32
N ASN A 206 -3.23 -0.82 0.55
CA ASN A 206 -4.40 -0.96 1.41
C ASN A 206 -4.56 0.22 2.38
N ILE A 207 -3.45 0.70 2.96
CA ILE A 207 -3.43 1.89 3.83
C ILE A 207 -3.90 3.14 3.09
N ILE A 208 -3.47 3.33 1.85
CA ILE A 208 -3.87 4.48 1.00
C ILE A 208 -5.33 4.36 0.56
N CYS A 209 -5.77 3.16 0.18
CA CYS A 209 -7.12 2.90 -0.31
C CYS A 209 -8.18 2.86 0.79
N GLU A 210 -7.83 3.00 2.07
CA GLU A 210 -8.81 2.97 3.17
C GLU A 210 -9.97 3.97 2.97
N ARG A 211 -9.66 5.21 2.54
CA ARG A 211 -10.70 6.22 2.26
C ARG A 211 -11.52 5.88 1.02
N LEU A 212 -10.91 5.31 0.00
CA LEU A 212 -11.58 4.79 -1.18
C LEU A 212 -12.58 3.70 -0.77
N ASP A 213 -12.13 2.72 0.01
CA ASP A 213 -12.96 1.62 0.48
C ASP A 213 -14.14 2.11 1.33
N ILE A 214 -13.92 3.07 2.23
CA ILE A 214 -15.00 3.67 3.04
C ILE A 214 -16.05 4.34 2.14
N ARG A 215 -15.64 5.13 1.16
CA ARG A 215 -16.55 5.83 0.26
C ARG A 215 -17.31 4.87 -0.64
N LEU A 216 -16.63 3.90 -1.27
CA LEU A 216 -17.27 2.92 -2.14
C LEU A 216 -18.19 1.95 -1.38
N ALA A 217 -17.82 1.55 -0.16
CA ALA A 217 -18.72 0.78 0.71
C ALA A 217 -19.98 1.58 1.09
N GLY A 218 -19.85 2.90 1.29
CA GLY A 218 -20.98 3.80 1.51
C GLY A 218 -21.93 3.86 0.31
N VAL A 219 -21.38 3.98 -0.90
CA VAL A 219 -22.15 3.91 -2.15
C VAL A 219 -22.84 2.55 -2.27
N ALA A 220 -22.11 1.46 -2.10
CA ALA A 220 -22.66 0.11 -2.16
C ALA A 220 -23.85 -0.06 -1.21
N LYS A 221 -23.69 0.38 0.05
CA LYS A 221 -24.78 0.32 1.05
C LYS A 221 -26.01 1.10 0.61
N ARG A 222 -25.84 2.30 0.03
CA ARG A 222 -26.96 3.14 -0.41
C ARG A 222 -27.76 2.54 -1.55
N PHE A 223 -27.09 1.86 -2.47
CA PHE A 223 -27.72 1.18 -3.63
C PHE A 223 -28.07 -0.29 -3.36
N GLY A 224 -27.93 -0.79 -2.13
CA GLY A 224 -28.23 -2.18 -1.78
C GLY A 224 -27.28 -3.20 -2.38
N LEU A 225 -25.99 -2.83 -2.57
CA LEU A 225 -24.97 -3.66 -3.19
C LEU A 225 -24.02 -4.26 -2.16
N LYS A 226 -23.37 -5.37 -2.51
CA LYS A 226 -22.16 -5.84 -1.84
C LYS A 226 -20.92 -5.24 -2.53
N TYR A 227 -19.90 -4.95 -1.75
CA TYR A 227 -18.65 -4.36 -2.20
C TYR A 227 -17.46 -5.11 -1.62
N SER A 228 -16.45 -5.37 -2.44
CA SER A 228 -15.13 -5.78 -2.00
C SER A 228 -14.04 -5.28 -2.96
N ARG A 229 -12.80 -5.24 -2.48
CA ARG A 229 -11.62 -4.91 -3.29
C ARG A 229 -10.52 -5.95 -3.10
N TYR A 230 -10.05 -6.54 -4.19
CA TYR A 230 -8.88 -7.40 -4.20
C TYR A 230 -7.73 -6.71 -4.95
N ALA A 231 -6.85 -6.03 -4.21
CA ALA A 231 -5.80 -5.17 -4.76
C ALA A 231 -6.37 -4.03 -5.63
N ASP A 232 -6.13 -4.10 -6.94
CA ASP A 232 -6.63 -3.22 -8.01
C ASP A 232 -8.05 -3.57 -8.49
N ASP A 233 -8.51 -4.82 -8.25
CA ASP A 233 -9.84 -5.27 -8.65
C ASP A 233 -10.91 -4.84 -7.64
N ILE A 234 -11.82 -3.97 -8.05
CA ILE A 234 -13.02 -3.55 -7.33
C ILE A 234 -14.21 -4.36 -7.83
N THR A 235 -14.96 -4.97 -6.93
CA THR A 235 -16.16 -5.74 -7.26
C THR A 235 -17.38 -5.23 -6.52
N PHE A 236 -18.46 -4.96 -7.27
CA PHE A 236 -19.81 -4.76 -6.77
C PHE A 236 -20.72 -5.89 -7.21
N SER A 237 -21.69 -6.27 -6.39
CA SER A 237 -22.71 -7.24 -6.80
C SER A 237 -24.04 -6.99 -6.14
N SER A 238 -25.13 -7.39 -6.82
CA SER A 238 -26.51 -7.17 -6.37
C SER A 238 -27.50 -8.15 -6.98
N MET A 239 -28.71 -8.16 -6.42
CA MET A 239 -29.88 -8.83 -6.99
C MET A 239 -30.54 -8.02 -8.12
N HIS A 240 -30.23 -6.71 -8.21
CA HIS A 240 -30.84 -5.78 -9.16
C HIS A 240 -29.81 -5.22 -10.13
N ASN A 241 -30.23 -4.96 -11.38
CA ASN A 241 -29.35 -4.33 -12.36
C ASN A 241 -29.32 -2.81 -12.16
N VAL A 242 -28.32 -2.34 -11.43
CA VAL A 242 -28.03 -0.91 -11.21
C VAL A 242 -26.82 -0.42 -12.03
N TYR A 243 -26.29 -1.27 -12.89
CA TYR A 243 -25.03 -1.05 -13.65
C TYR A 243 -25.29 -0.54 -15.07
N GLN A 244 -26.48 -0.03 -15.35
CA GLN A 244 -26.83 0.55 -16.64
C GLN A 244 -26.00 1.81 -16.89
N LYS A 245 -25.67 2.04 -18.15
CA LYS A 245 -24.96 3.24 -18.57
C LYS A 245 -25.68 4.49 -18.05
N GLU A 246 -24.90 5.45 -17.52
CA GLU A 246 -25.41 6.69 -16.92
C GLU A 246 -26.29 6.53 -15.66
N SER A 247 -26.30 5.37 -15.03
CA SER A 247 -26.97 5.20 -13.75
C SER A 247 -26.35 6.09 -12.67
N ASP A 248 -27.14 6.50 -11.68
CA ASP A 248 -26.65 7.30 -10.55
C ASP A 248 -25.55 6.56 -9.77
N PHE A 249 -25.62 5.24 -9.72
CA PHE A 249 -24.57 4.41 -9.13
C PHE A 249 -23.22 4.63 -9.84
N LEU A 250 -23.17 4.50 -11.18
CA LEU A 250 -21.93 4.66 -11.94
C LEU A 250 -21.39 6.08 -11.83
N LYS A 251 -22.23 7.12 -11.94
CA LYS A 251 -21.83 8.51 -11.74
C LYS A 251 -21.17 8.75 -10.38
N GLU A 252 -21.70 8.14 -9.32
CA GLU A 252 -21.08 8.29 -8.01
C GLU A 252 -19.77 7.53 -7.86
N VAL A 253 -19.66 6.34 -8.43
CA VAL A 253 -18.41 5.55 -8.45
C VAL A 253 -17.33 6.31 -9.22
N GLU A 254 -17.62 6.80 -10.42
CA GLU A 254 -16.69 7.60 -11.25
C GLU A 254 -16.18 8.85 -10.51
N ARG A 255 -17.02 9.53 -9.75
CA ARG A 255 -16.62 10.69 -8.96
C ARG A 255 -15.70 10.32 -7.79
N ILE A 256 -15.71 9.06 -7.34
CA ILE A 256 -14.93 8.61 -6.17
C ILE A 256 -13.56 8.08 -6.61
N ILE A 257 -13.49 7.38 -7.73
CA ILE A 257 -12.26 6.84 -8.31
C ILE A 257 -11.49 7.95 -9.01
#